data_f6cfe811fec9eab604df92dc99abb7c6
#
_entry.id   f6cfe811fec9eab604df92dc99abb7c6
#
_cell.length_a   1.000
_cell.length_b   1.000
_cell.length_c   1.000
_cell.angle_alpha   90.00
_cell.angle_beta   90.00
_cell.angle_gamma   90.00
#
_symmetry.space_group_name_H-M   'P 1'
#
loop_
_entity.id
_entity.type
_entity.pdbx_description
1 polymer ?
#
loop_
_entity_poly.entity_id
_entity_poly.type
_entity_poly.pdbx_seq_one_letter_code
_entity_poly.pdbx_strand_id
1 'polypeptide(L)'
;MVGACYMQAFLEQGHSLVGLCELQPNAAVADAVQAAGAQVHAAPGAWLAEADVVVSAVFGTVARSLFEACLPHLRDGVVYVDMTTADPQEMRECGELARRVAQGRAVHFVDVAITGAVNLGGSKTPLLVAGGKAGFVQELFLPLGGSVRVVGGQPGDAAALKLLRSIYTKGAEALAVECLVTAQQMGLREQLHAVLQDIDETPLRTLMESMVRTHIPHSARRRNEVAEARQQMARNGLAPIALTAVEALFADTARAHAVQPFTGTSTDEAIDWLGSHVLASRP
;
A
#
# COMPACT_ATOMS: atom_id res chain seq x y z
N MET A 1 -0.38 -2.89 17.81
CA MET A 1 1.03 -2.91 17.35
C MET A 1 1.42 -1.58 16.70
N VAL A 2 0.82 -1.15 15.59
CA VAL A 2 1.17 0.10 14.88
C VAL A 2 0.98 1.33 15.78
N GLY A 3 -0.22 1.53 16.35
CA GLY A 3 -0.52 2.66 17.22
C GLY A 3 0.44 2.78 18.42
N ALA A 4 0.74 1.67 19.10
CA ALA A 4 1.67 1.65 20.21
C ALA A 4 3.10 2.06 19.79
N CYS A 5 3.55 1.61 18.61
CA CYS A 5 4.85 1.96 18.07
C CYS A 5 4.99 3.47 17.83
N TYR A 6 4.01 4.08 17.17
CA TYR A 6 4.04 5.51 16.89
C TYR A 6 3.77 6.37 18.13
N MET A 7 2.88 5.93 19.03
CA MET A 7 2.68 6.58 20.34
C MET A 7 4.01 6.71 21.11
N GLN A 8 4.73 5.59 21.25
CA GLN A 8 6.03 5.57 21.94
C GLN A 8 7.03 6.51 21.26
N ALA A 9 7.12 6.45 19.92
CA ALA A 9 8.05 7.28 19.17
C ALA A 9 7.75 8.79 19.32
N PHE A 10 6.48 9.19 19.36
CA PHE A 10 6.09 10.58 19.62
C PHE A 10 6.41 11.02 21.04
N LEU A 11 6.17 10.16 22.04
CA LEU A 11 6.55 10.46 23.44
C LEU A 11 8.07 10.67 23.57
N GLU A 12 8.88 9.85 22.90
CA GLU A 12 10.35 9.98 22.87
C GLU A 12 10.81 11.29 22.20
N GLN A 13 10.02 11.85 21.28
CA GLN A 13 10.27 13.16 20.68
C GLN A 13 9.74 14.34 21.55
N GLY A 14 9.18 14.05 22.72
CA GLY A 14 8.72 15.09 23.65
C GLY A 14 7.30 15.60 23.39
N HIS A 15 6.52 14.91 22.53
CA HIS A 15 5.11 15.23 22.38
C HIS A 15 4.30 14.77 23.57
N SER A 16 3.29 15.56 23.98
CA SER A 16 2.34 15.17 25.03
C SER A 16 1.24 14.28 24.47
N LEU A 17 0.86 13.26 25.22
CA LEU A 17 -0.28 12.39 24.91
C LEU A 17 -1.51 12.91 25.63
N VAL A 18 -2.57 13.25 24.89
CA VAL A 18 -3.87 13.65 25.44
C VAL A 18 -4.65 12.43 25.94
N GLY A 19 -4.67 11.34 25.15
CA GLY A 19 -5.36 10.11 25.49
C GLY A 19 -5.15 9.03 24.44
N LEU A 20 -5.51 7.81 24.78
CA LEU A 20 -5.55 6.66 23.88
C LEU A 20 -6.96 6.11 23.80
N CYS A 21 -7.50 5.94 22.58
CA CYS A 21 -8.74 5.21 22.35
C CYS A 21 -8.42 3.76 21.97
N GLU A 22 -8.65 2.82 22.88
CA GLU A 22 -8.40 1.39 22.64
C GLU A 22 -9.33 0.56 23.56
N LEU A 23 -10.01 -0.42 22.95
CA LEU A 23 -10.96 -1.28 23.70
C LEU A 23 -10.25 -2.25 24.65
N GLN A 24 -9.13 -2.79 24.24
CA GLN A 24 -8.36 -3.80 25.00
C GLN A 24 -6.86 -3.54 24.90
N PRO A 25 -6.35 -2.46 25.54
CA PRO A 25 -4.92 -2.21 25.55
C PRO A 25 -4.22 -3.33 26.34
N ASN A 26 -3.07 -3.78 25.86
CA ASN A 26 -2.22 -4.62 26.68
C ASN A 26 -1.61 -3.82 27.83
N ALA A 27 -1.14 -4.50 28.88
CA ALA A 27 -0.63 -3.86 30.09
C ALA A 27 0.48 -2.84 29.79
N ALA A 28 1.45 -3.18 28.94
CA ALA A 28 2.56 -2.28 28.61
C ALA A 28 2.09 -0.97 27.94
N VAL A 29 1.06 -1.03 27.10
CA VAL A 29 0.48 0.16 26.49
C VAL A 29 -0.29 0.99 27.52
N ALA A 30 -1.07 0.35 28.40
CA ALA A 30 -1.81 1.04 29.44
C ALA A 30 -0.85 1.75 30.44
N ASP A 31 0.22 1.07 30.84
CA ASP A 31 1.26 1.62 31.72
C ASP A 31 1.97 2.83 31.06
N ALA A 32 2.29 2.74 29.78
CA ALA A 32 2.92 3.85 29.03
C ALA A 32 1.98 5.08 28.93
N VAL A 33 0.69 4.87 28.71
CA VAL A 33 -0.33 5.94 28.67
C VAL A 33 -0.43 6.61 30.07
N GLN A 34 -0.48 5.82 31.13
CA GLN A 34 -0.52 6.33 32.50
C GLN A 34 0.77 7.10 32.87
N ALA A 35 1.94 6.57 32.49
CA ALA A 35 3.22 7.24 32.72
C ALA A 35 3.32 8.58 31.99
N ALA A 36 2.67 8.71 30.83
CA ALA A 36 2.54 9.96 30.09
C ALA A 36 1.51 10.94 30.68
N GLY A 37 0.83 10.60 31.79
CA GLY A 37 -0.20 11.42 32.41
C GLY A 37 -1.54 11.43 31.68
N ALA A 38 -1.73 10.52 30.74
CA ALA A 38 -2.93 10.40 29.92
C ALA A 38 -3.84 9.27 30.40
N GLN A 39 -5.02 9.15 29.76
CA GLN A 39 -6.01 8.10 30.07
C GLN A 39 -6.32 7.24 28.86
N VAL A 40 -6.68 5.99 29.14
CA VAL A 40 -7.26 5.09 28.11
C VAL A 40 -8.78 5.26 28.09
N HIS A 41 -9.31 5.44 26.91
CA HIS A 41 -10.74 5.59 26.64
C HIS A 41 -11.25 4.43 25.78
N ALA A 42 -12.41 3.90 26.08
CA ALA A 42 -13.05 2.84 25.31
C ALA A 42 -13.73 3.37 24.02
N ALA A 43 -13.96 4.69 23.93
CA ALA A 43 -14.61 5.31 22.78
C ALA A 43 -14.12 6.75 22.57
N PRO A 44 -14.26 7.30 21.35
CA PRO A 44 -14.13 8.73 21.12
C PRO A 44 -15.05 9.55 22.03
N GLY A 45 -14.60 10.73 22.44
CA GLY A 45 -15.36 11.58 23.36
C GLY A 45 -14.78 12.99 23.45
N ALA A 46 -15.32 13.79 24.39
CA ALA A 46 -14.97 15.21 24.56
C ALA A 46 -13.46 15.46 24.80
N TRP A 47 -12.73 14.49 25.32
CA TRP A 47 -11.27 14.54 25.51
C TRP A 47 -10.50 14.79 24.21
N LEU A 48 -11.06 14.41 23.03
CA LEU A 48 -10.46 14.69 21.72
C LEU A 48 -10.36 16.18 21.40
N ALA A 49 -11.15 17.03 22.07
CA ALA A 49 -11.11 18.48 21.86
C ALA A 49 -9.77 19.11 22.34
N GLU A 50 -8.99 18.39 23.16
CA GLU A 50 -7.69 18.85 23.64
C GLU A 50 -6.54 18.50 22.67
N ALA A 51 -6.79 17.62 21.66
CA ALA A 51 -5.77 17.16 20.76
C ALA A 51 -5.54 18.12 19.57
N ASP A 52 -4.27 18.41 19.27
CA ASP A 52 -3.85 19.09 18.04
C ASP A 52 -3.84 18.13 16.85
N VAL A 53 -3.45 16.89 17.12
CA VAL A 53 -3.34 15.80 16.14
C VAL A 53 -3.99 14.54 16.70
N VAL A 54 -4.80 13.90 15.90
CA VAL A 54 -5.36 12.57 16.19
C VAL A 54 -4.74 11.58 15.21
N VAL A 55 -4.09 10.53 15.72
CA VAL A 55 -3.49 9.47 14.89
C VAL A 55 -4.35 8.20 15.00
N SER A 56 -4.96 7.80 13.90
CA SER A 56 -5.74 6.56 13.79
C SER A 56 -4.88 5.44 13.19
N ALA A 57 -4.79 4.31 13.90
CA ALA A 57 -4.03 3.13 13.47
C ALA A 57 -4.84 1.85 13.75
N VAL A 58 -6.04 1.80 13.22
CA VAL A 58 -7.00 0.69 13.35
C VAL A 58 -7.00 -0.21 12.12
N PHE A 59 -7.92 -1.15 12.03
CA PHE A 59 -8.16 -1.91 10.80
C PHE A 59 -8.94 -1.08 9.77
N GLY A 60 -8.63 -1.24 8.49
CA GLY A 60 -9.29 -0.50 7.41
C GLY A 60 -10.82 -0.60 7.44
N THR A 61 -11.37 -1.75 7.81
CA THR A 61 -12.81 -2.00 7.91
C THR A 61 -13.55 -1.13 8.92
N VAL A 62 -12.85 -0.50 9.86
CA VAL A 62 -13.45 0.37 10.91
C VAL A 62 -12.95 1.81 10.83
N ALA A 63 -12.05 2.12 9.92
CA ALA A 63 -11.42 3.45 9.81
C ALA A 63 -12.45 4.56 9.64
N ARG A 64 -13.36 4.41 8.68
CA ARG A 64 -14.42 5.38 8.40
C ARG A 64 -15.36 5.60 9.60
N SER A 65 -15.90 4.51 10.15
CA SER A 65 -16.82 4.60 11.28
C SER A 65 -16.17 5.21 12.52
N LEU A 66 -14.89 4.93 12.75
CA LEU A 66 -14.12 5.58 13.82
C LEU A 66 -13.94 7.07 13.56
N PHE A 67 -13.59 7.47 12.34
CA PHE A 67 -13.48 8.88 11.99
C PHE A 67 -14.81 9.61 12.19
N GLU A 68 -15.94 9.04 11.72
CA GLU A 68 -17.27 9.57 11.91
C GLU A 68 -17.62 9.75 13.40
N ALA A 69 -17.23 8.79 14.25
CA ALA A 69 -17.42 8.87 15.69
C ALA A 69 -16.52 9.92 16.38
N CYS A 70 -15.30 10.15 15.86
CA CYS A 70 -14.40 11.19 16.37
C CYS A 70 -14.88 12.60 16.01
N LEU A 71 -15.42 12.78 14.82
CA LEU A 71 -15.67 14.08 14.17
C LEU A 71 -16.46 15.09 15.03
N PRO A 72 -17.52 14.70 15.79
CA PRO A 72 -18.24 15.64 16.67
C PRO A 72 -17.39 16.23 17.80
N HIS A 73 -16.34 15.52 18.20
CA HIS A 73 -15.50 15.84 19.34
C HIS A 73 -14.19 16.56 18.96
N LEU A 74 -13.90 16.65 17.67
CA LEU A 74 -12.67 17.28 17.18
C LEU A 74 -12.77 18.81 17.29
N ARG A 75 -11.67 19.47 17.68
CA ARG A 75 -11.59 20.92 17.76
C ARG A 75 -11.33 21.56 16.39
N ASP A 76 -11.43 22.85 16.32
CA ASP A 76 -11.04 23.65 15.17
C ASP A 76 -9.52 23.54 14.92
N GLY A 77 -9.13 23.40 13.65
CA GLY A 77 -7.75 23.29 13.21
C GLY A 77 -7.09 21.93 13.43
N VAL A 78 -7.79 20.91 14.00
CA VAL A 78 -7.23 19.59 14.24
C VAL A 78 -6.79 18.89 12.96
N VAL A 79 -5.69 18.14 13.04
CA VAL A 79 -5.24 17.25 11.97
C VAL A 79 -5.53 15.80 12.36
N TYR A 80 -6.44 15.16 11.64
CA TYR A 80 -6.72 13.73 11.78
C TYR A 80 -5.88 12.95 10.78
N VAL A 81 -4.97 12.15 11.29
CA VAL A 81 -4.01 11.34 10.53
C VAL A 81 -4.50 9.90 10.52
N ASP A 82 -4.95 9.41 9.39
CA ASP A 82 -5.34 8.01 9.24
C ASP A 82 -4.17 7.17 8.69
N MET A 83 -3.72 6.18 9.45
CA MET A 83 -2.61 5.29 9.09
C MET A 83 -3.09 3.87 8.72
N THR A 84 -4.38 3.69 8.49
CA THR A 84 -4.97 2.35 8.35
C THR A 84 -4.77 1.70 6.99
N THR A 85 -4.57 2.49 5.94
CA THR A 85 -4.62 2.01 4.55
C THR A 85 -5.95 1.30 4.24
N ALA A 86 -7.04 1.99 4.45
CA ALA A 86 -8.36 1.57 4.01
C ALA A 86 -8.54 1.77 2.49
N ASP A 87 -9.73 1.51 1.98
CA ASP A 87 -10.04 1.75 0.56
C ASP A 87 -9.79 3.22 0.18
N PRO A 88 -9.09 3.51 -0.94
CA PRO A 88 -8.80 4.88 -1.35
C PRO A 88 -10.03 5.76 -1.54
N GLN A 89 -11.16 5.18 -1.95
CA GLN A 89 -12.40 5.90 -2.10
C GLN A 89 -13.01 6.27 -0.74
N GLU A 90 -12.96 5.37 0.24
CA GLU A 90 -13.37 5.68 1.62
C GLU A 90 -12.52 6.80 2.23
N MET A 91 -11.20 6.81 1.97
CA MET A 91 -10.32 7.89 2.43
C MET A 91 -10.69 9.24 1.80
N ARG A 92 -11.06 9.27 0.51
CA ARG A 92 -11.58 10.48 -0.16
C ARG A 92 -12.88 10.95 0.48
N GLU A 93 -13.81 10.04 0.74
CA GLU A 93 -15.09 10.34 1.38
C GLU A 93 -14.91 10.88 2.81
N CYS A 94 -13.97 10.34 3.59
CA CYS A 94 -13.59 10.88 4.90
C CYS A 94 -13.05 12.32 4.77
N GLY A 95 -12.19 12.57 3.80
CA GLY A 95 -11.69 13.92 3.51
C GLY A 95 -12.79 14.90 3.10
N GLU A 96 -13.78 14.45 2.33
CA GLU A 96 -14.95 15.26 1.97
C GLU A 96 -15.85 15.49 3.19
N LEU A 97 -16.07 14.46 4.02
CA LEU A 97 -16.84 14.57 5.25
C LEU A 97 -16.21 15.58 6.21
N ALA A 98 -14.88 15.54 6.40
CA ALA A 98 -14.14 16.51 7.19
C ALA A 98 -14.41 17.95 6.73
N ARG A 99 -14.45 18.19 5.42
CA ARG A 99 -14.73 19.53 4.83
C ARG A 99 -16.18 19.98 5.01
N ARG A 100 -17.15 19.05 4.91
CA ARG A 100 -18.59 19.36 4.96
C ARG A 100 -19.11 19.62 6.36
N VAL A 101 -18.67 18.81 7.34
CA VAL A 101 -19.19 18.87 8.72
C VAL A 101 -18.56 20.00 9.53
N ALA A 102 -17.62 20.68 8.94
CA ALA A 102 -16.84 21.72 9.62
C ALA A 102 -17.66 22.92 10.16
N GLN A 103 -18.94 23.09 9.83
CA GLN A 103 -19.84 24.12 10.42
C GLN A 103 -19.10 25.36 11.03
N GLY A 104 -18.08 25.86 10.32
CA GLY A 104 -17.17 26.90 10.81
C GLY A 104 -15.91 26.42 11.53
N ARG A 105 -15.69 25.09 11.67
CA ARG A 105 -14.45 24.49 12.18
C ARG A 105 -13.65 23.91 11.03
N ALA A 106 -12.34 24.03 11.05
CA ALA A 106 -11.43 23.37 10.11
C ALA A 106 -11.00 22.00 10.67
N VAL A 107 -11.43 20.90 10.07
CA VAL A 107 -10.93 19.54 10.36
C VAL A 107 -10.14 19.07 9.14
N HIS A 108 -8.87 18.71 9.34
CA HIS A 108 -7.97 18.29 8.28
C HIS A 108 -7.76 16.78 8.31
N PHE A 109 -8.34 16.05 7.36
CA PHE A 109 -8.11 14.62 7.20
C PHE A 109 -6.87 14.40 6.33
N VAL A 110 -5.93 13.59 6.81
CA VAL A 110 -4.68 13.23 6.11
C VAL A 110 -4.55 11.71 6.06
N ASP A 111 -4.41 11.17 4.85
CA ASP A 111 -4.21 9.76 4.58
C ASP A 111 -2.71 9.44 4.63
N VAL A 112 -2.33 8.46 5.45
CA VAL A 112 -0.96 7.98 5.60
C VAL A 112 -0.89 6.49 5.34
N ALA A 113 -0.13 6.11 4.33
CA ALA A 113 0.08 4.71 3.99
C ALA A 113 1.48 4.23 4.41
N ILE A 114 1.53 3.21 5.25
CA ILE A 114 2.77 2.55 5.67
C ILE A 114 3.22 1.60 4.55
N THR A 115 4.42 1.78 4.00
CA THR A 115 4.93 1.01 2.85
C THR A 115 6.01 -0.01 3.22
N GLY A 116 5.98 -0.53 4.43
CA GLY A 116 6.88 -1.55 4.93
C GLY A 116 6.30 -2.32 6.10
N ALA A 117 7.13 -3.13 6.74
CA ALA A 117 6.77 -3.96 7.88
C ALA A 117 7.15 -3.26 9.20
N VAL A 118 6.16 -2.75 9.93
CA VAL A 118 6.38 -2.02 11.21
C VAL A 118 7.04 -2.90 12.28
N ASN A 119 6.79 -4.20 12.25
CA ASN A 119 7.48 -5.14 13.17
C ASN A 119 8.99 -5.25 12.93
N LEU A 120 9.48 -4.84 11.77
CA LEU A 120 10.91 -4.82 11.43
C LEU A 120 11.50 -3.41 11.52
N GLY A 121 10.81 -2.42 10.95
CA GLY A 121 11.28 -1.05 10.84
C GLY A 121 10.83 -0.12 11.96
N GLY A 122 9.88 -0.55 12.80
CA GLY A 122 9.31 0.31 13.83
C GLY A 122 8.74 1.61 13.25
N SER A 123 8.88 2.71 13.96
CA SER A 123 8.49 4.06 13.51
C SER A 123 9.31 4.58 12.32
N LYS A 124 10.45 3.93 11.99
CA LYS A 124 11.29 4.24 10.83
C LYS A 124 10.76 3.64 9.52
N THR A 125 9.66 2.88 9.56
CA THR A 125 9.04 2.32 8.36
C THR A 125 8.62 3.44 7.41
N PRO A 126 8.92 3.37 6.10
CA PRO A 126 8.61 4.43 5.15
C PRO A 126 7.10 4.72 5.04
N LEU A 127 6.75 6.00 4.97
CA LEU A 127 5.39 6.50 4.89
C LEU A 127 5.14 7.26 3.59
N LEU A 128 3.95 7.10 3.03
CA LEU A 128 3.37 7.98 2.02
C LEU A 128 2.29 8.82 2.69
N VAL A 129 2.22 10.11 2.37
CA VAL A 129 1.29 11.04 3.00
C VAL A 129 0.56 11.83 1.93
N ALA A 130 -0.77 11.92 2.05
CA ALA A 130 -1.62 12.65 1.12
C ALA A 130 -2.74 13.43 1.83
N GLY A 131 -3.10 14.58 1.29
CA GLY A 131 -4.14 15.46 1.83
C GLY A 131 -3.68 16.89 2.02
N GLY A 132 -4.61 17.79 2.37
CA GLY A 132 -4.35 19.22 2.44
C GLY A 132 -3.34 19.67 3.50
N LYS A 133 -3.04 18.86 4.51
CA LYS A 133 -2.01 19.08 5.55
C LYS A 133 -0.86 18.06 5.48
N ALA A 134 -0.66 17.45 4.34
CA ALA A 134 0.38 16.43 4.16
C ALA A 134 1.79 16.94 4.49
N GLY A 135 2.12 18.18 4.14
CA GLY A 135 3.40 18.81 4.51
C GLY A 135 3.61 18.93 6.03
N PHE A 136 2.58 19.36 6.76
CA PHE A 136 2.62 19.39 8.22
C PHE A 136 2.84 17.99 8.81
N VAL A 137 2.11 16.98 8.32
CA VAL A 137 2.27 15.60 8.78
C VAL A 137 3.65 15.06 8.42
N GLN A 138 4.20 15.41 7.26
CA GLN A 138 5.58 15.06 6.91
C GLN A 138 6.57 15.62 7.94
N GLU A 139 6.49 16.90 8.27
CA GLU A 139 7.35 17.55 9.26
C GLU A 139 7.22 16.91 10.65
N LEU A 140 5.99 16.55 11.05
CA LEU A 140 5.69 15.90 12.32
C LEU A 140 6.29 14.49 12.42
N PHE A 141 6.28 13.71 11.33
CA PHE A 141 6.74 12.32 11.33
C PHE A 141 8.23 12.14 10.97
N LEU A 142 8.87 13.07 10.27
CA LEU A 142 10.29 13.00 9.91
C LEU A 142 11.22 12.78 11.10
N PRO A 143 11.04 13.43 12.28
CA PRO A 143 11.89 13.20 13.45
C PRO A 143 11.85 11.77 13.98
N LEU A 144 10.84 10.97 13.64
CA LEU A 144 10.74 9.56 14.02
C LEU A 144 11.76 8.67 13.28
N GLY A 145 12.50 9.25 12.33
CA GLY A 145 13.67 8.64 11.66
C GLY A 145 13.36 7.81 10.42
N GLY A 146 12.09 7.73 9.99
CA GLY A 146 11.68 7.11 8.73
C GLY A 146 11.67 8.08 7.56
N SER A 147 11.63 7.55 6.33
CA SER A 147 11.34 8.40 5.17
C SER A 147 9.83 8.69 5.10
N VAL A 148 9.48 9.96 4.92
CA VAL A 148 8.09 10.40 4.79
C VAL A 148 7.96 11.18 3.49
N ARG A 149 7.13 10.69 2.57
CA ARG A 149 6.96 11.28 1.23
C ARG A 149 5.54 11.78 1.04
N VAL A 150 5.39 13.05 0.76
CA VAL A 150 4.13 13.63 0.27
C VAL A 150 3.92 13.18 -1.18
N VAL A 151 2.77 12.55 -1.47
CA VAL A 151 2.51 11.89 -2.75
C VAL A 151 1.27 12.42 -3.47
N GLY A 152 0.43 13.19 -2.80
CA GLY A 152 -0.77 13.76 -3.41
C GLY A 152 -1.44 14.82 -2.54
N GLY A 153 -2.33 15.59 -3.16
CA GLY A 153 -3.06 16.69 -2.51
C GLY A 153 -4.38 16.25 -1.88
N GLN A 154 -4.84 15.02 -2.15
CA GLN A 154 -6.13 14.53 -1.66
C GLN A 154 -5.99 13.27 -0.82
N PRO A 155 -6.77 13.11 0.25
CA PRO A 155 -6.88 11.83 0.95
C PRO A 155 -7.25 10.71 -0.03
N GLY A 156 -6.70 9.52 0.19
CA GLY A 156 -6.83 8.37 -0.70
C GLY A 156 -5.69 8.20 -1.72
N ASP A 157 -4.90 9.24 -2.00
CA ASP A 157 -3.77 9.12 -2.94
C ASP A 157 -2.64 8.25 -2.36
N ALA A 158 -2.36 8.35 -1.06
CA ALA A 158 -1.36 7.51 -0.40
C ALA A 158 -1.81 6.03 -0.34
N ALA A 159 -3.06 5.77 0.01
CA ALA A 159 -3.65 4.45 0.00
C ALA A 159 -3.65 3.84 -1.41
N ALA A 160 -4.02 4.60 -2.45
CA ALA A 160 -4.00 4.16 -3.84
C ALA A 160 -2.59 3.74 -4.29
N LEU A 161 -1.58 4.56 -4.02
CA LEU A 161 -0.20 4.24 -4.37
C LEU A 161 0.32 3.00 -3.64
N LYS A 162 -0.05 2.80 -2.38
CA LYS A 162 0.28 1.57 -1.66
C LYS A 162 -0.37 0.34 -2.30
N LEU A 163 -1.63 0.43 -2.73
CA LEU A 163 -2.31 -0.68 -3.42
C LEU A 163 -1.69 -0.96 -4.80
N LEU A 164 -1.37 0.08 -5.58
CA LEU A 164 -0.64 -0.09 -6.85
C LEU A 164 0.71 -0.79 -6.63
N ARG A 165 1.47 -0.37 -5.61
CA ARG A 165 2.69 -1.07 -5.22
C ARG A 165 2.43 -2.53 -4.86
N SER A 166 1.31 -2.83 -4.20
CA SER A 166 0.95 -4.18 -3.80
C SER A 166 0.63 -5.09 -4.98
N ILE A 167 0.04 -4.58 -6.07
CA ILE A 167 -0.17 -5.33 -7.31
C ILE A 167 1.17 -5.94 -7.76
N TYR A 168 2.20 -5.12 -7.87
CA TYR A 168 3.50 -5.60 -8.31
C TYR A 168 4.18 -6.51 -7.28
N THR A 169 4.28 -6.05 -6.01
CA THR A 169 5.08 -6.78 -5.01
C THR A 169 4.46 -8.12 -4.62
N LYS A 170 3.12 -8.23 -4.57
CA LYS A 170 2.45 -9.50 -4.27
C LYS A 170 2.42 -10.44 -5.48
N GLY A 171 2.32 -9.90 -6.68
CA GLY A 171 2.50 -10.68 -7.91
C GLY A 171 3.92 -11.26 -7.99
N ALA A 172 4.94 -10.43 -7.77
CA ALA A 172 6.33 -10.88 -7.75
C ALA A 172 6.61 -11.91 -6.64
N GLU A 173 6.03 -11.74 -5.44
CA GLU A 173 6.13 -12.71 -4.34
C GLU A 173 5.57 -14.09 -4.75
N ALA A 174 4.37 -14.12 -5.36
CA ALA A 174 3.76 -15.36 -5.83
C ALA A 174 4.62 -16.08 -6.88
N LEU A 175 5.16 -15.32 -7.85
CA LEU A 175 6.06 -15.86 -8.87
C LEU A 175 7.39 -16.34 -8.28
N ALA A 176 7.95 -15.63 -7.30
CA ALA A 176 9.17 -16.05 -6.61
C ALA A 176 8.98 -17.36 -5.86
N VAL A 177 7.81 -17.55 -5.21
CA VAL A 177 7.46 -18.81 -4.55
C VAL A 177 7.47 -19.96 -5.55
N GLU A 178 6.74 -19.87 -6.66
CA GLU A 178 6.70 -20.93 -7.67
C GLU A 178 8.09 -21.19 -8.29
N CYS A 179 8.81 -20.15 -8.62
CA CYS A 179 10.14 -20.24 -9.23
C CYS A 179 11.16 -20.93 -8.31
N LEU A 180 11.28 -20.47 -7.05
CA LEU A 180 12.27 -21.00 -6.12
C LEU A 180 11.94 -22.42 -5.65
N VAL A 181 10.66 -22.74 -5.43
CA VAL A 181 10.23 -24.09 -5.09
C VAL A 181 10.53 -25.06 -6.25
N THR A 182 10.25 -24.65 -7.49
CA THR A 182 10.57 -25.46 -8.68
C THR A 182 12.08 -25.67 -8.81
N ALA A 183 12.87 -24.61 -8.68
CA ALA A 183 14.33 -24.69 -8.76
C ALA A 183 14.92 -25.60 -7.66
N GLN A 184 14.37 -25.55 -6.45
CA GLN A 184 14.78 -26.43 -5.33
C GLN A 184 14.48 -27.88 -5.64
N GLN A 185 13.29 -28.21 -6.17
CA GLN A 185 12.91 -29.56 -6.59
C GLN A 185 13.82 -30.13 -7.68
N MET A 186 14.29 -29.25 -8.57
CA MET A 186 15.18 -29.62 -9.67
C MET A 186 16.67 -29.61 -9.28
N GLY A 187 17.04 -29.18 -8.09
CA GLY A 187 18.44 -29.03 -7.67
C GLY A 187 19.20 -27.90 -8.40
N LEU A 188 18.50 -26.90 -8.94
CA LEU A 188 19.06 -25.83 -9.80
C LEU A 188 18.99 -24.43 -9.15
N ARG A 189 18.80 -24.34 -7.83
CA ARG A 189 18.57 -23.07 -7.16
C ARG A 189 19.74 -22.08 -7.32
N GLU A 190 20.96 -22.52 -7.16
CA GLU A 190 22.15 -21.65 -7.30
C GLU A 190 22.34 -21.21 -8.76
N GLN A 191 22.12 -22.12 -9.70
CA GLN A 191 22.22 -21.80 -11.12
C GLN A 191 21.13 -20.80 -11.56
N LEU A 192 19.95 -20.88 -10.97
CA LEU A 192 18.87 -19.93 -11.22
C LEU A 192 19.28 -18.49 -10.84
N HIS A 193 19.90 -18.29 -9.67
CA HIS A 193 20.37 -16.96 -9.28
C HIS A 193 21.38 -16.39 -10.25
N ALA A 194 22.32 -17.22 -10.76
CA ALA A 194 23.28 -16.78 -11.76
C ALA A 194 22.63 -16.39 -13.10
N VAL A 195 21.57 -17.10 -13.51
CA VAL A 195 20.83 -16.79 -14.75
C VAL A 195 19.97 -15.52 -14.63
N LEU A 196 19.55 -15.14 -13.41
CA LEU A 196 18.74 -13.94 -13.16
C LEU A 196 19.59 -12.67 -12.90
N GLN A 197 20.91 -12.75 -13.02
CA GLN A 197 21.82 -11.63 -12.71
C GLN A 197 21.53 -10.39 -13.57
N ASP A 198 21.22 -10.54 -14.85
CA ASP A 198 20.88 -9.44 -15.75
C ASP A 198 19.61 -8.68 -15.32
N ILE A 199 18.65 -9.42 -14.74
CA ILE A 199 17.42 -8.85 -14.17
C ILE A 199 17.73 -8.10 -12.88
N ASP A 200 18.58 -8.68 -12.02
CA ASP A 200 18.94 -8.11 -10.72
C ASP A 200 19.76 -6.79 -10.89
N GLU A 201 20.59 -6.70 -11.92
CA GLU A 201 21.37 -5.52 -12.25
C GLU A 201 20.56 -4.41 -12.97
N THR A 202 19.36 -4.73 -13.47
CA THR A 202 18.52 -3.77 -14.18
C THR A 202 17.63 -2.98 -13.20
N PRO A 203 17.67 -1.62 -13.20
CA PRO A 203 16.79 -0.83 -12.37
C PRO A 203 15.31 -1.20 -12.60
N LEU A 204 14.57 -1.46 -11.53
CA LEU A 204 13.19 -1.94 -11.58
C LEU A 204 12.29 -1.14 -12.52
N ARG A 205 12.40 0.20 -12.51
CA ARG A 205 11.61 1.05 -13.41
C ARG A 205 11.90 0.72 -14.88
N THR A 206 13.17 0.65 -15.24
CA THR A 206 13.61 0.33 -16.61
C THR A 206 13.10 -1.05 -17.04
N LEU A 207 13.19 -2.03 -16.13
CA LEU A 207 12.71 -3.39 -16.37
C LEU A 207 11.19 -3.40 -16.63
N MET A 208 10.40 -2.79 -15.75
CA MET A 208 8.94 -2.73 -15.89
C MET A 208 8.50 -2.06 -17.20
N GLU A 209 9.08 -0.90 -17.52
CA GLU A 209 8.78 -0.16 -18.76
C GLU A 209 9.14 -0.98 -20.00
N SER A 210 10.28 -1.68 -19.98
CA SER A 210 10.69 -2.55 -21.08
C SER A 210 9.77 -3.77 -21.22
N MET A 211 9.39 -4.40 -20.11
CA MET A 211 8.45 -5.52 -20.12
C MET A 211 7.11 -5.13 -20.74
N VAL A 212 6.52 -4.01 -20.32
CA VAL A 212 5.23 -3.53 -20.84
C VAL A 212 5.33 -3.17 -22.31
N ARG A 213 6.33 -2.40 -22.73
CA ARG A 213 6.55 -2.00 -24.11
C ARG A 213 6.68 -3.20 -25.06
N THR A 214 7.34 -4.27 -24.61
CA THR A 214 7.59 -5.47 -25.43
C THR A 214 6.54 -6.57 -25.23
N HIS A 215 5.59 -6.40 -24.31
CA HIS A 215 4.60 -7.42 -23.98
C HIS A 215 3.73 -7.79 -25.19
N ILE A 216 3.14 -6.79 -25.83
CA ILE A 216 2.14 -7.00 -26.88
C ILE A 216 2.74 -7.74 -28.10
N PRO A 217 3.83 -7.24 -28.75
CA PRO A 217 4.37 -7.87 -29.94
C PRO A 217 4.93 -9.28 -29.67
N HIS A 218 5.33 -9.58 -28.45
CA HIS A 218 5.90 -10.88 -28.10
C HIS A 218 4.95 -11.80 -27.32
N SER A 219 3.69 -11.40 -27.12
CA SER A 219 2.73 -12.11 -26.28
C SER A 219 2.53 -13.57 -26.70
N ALA A 220 2.37 -13.84 -27.99
CA ALA A 220 2.15 -15.19 -28.52
C ALA A 220 3.35 -16.12 -28.26
N ARG A 221 4.59 -15.63 -28.50
CA ARG A 221 5.81 -16.40 -28.22
C ARG A 221 5.99 -16.65 -26.73
N ARG A 222 5.88 -15.59 -25.92
CA ARG A 222 6.04 -15.68 -24.45
C ARG A 222 4.98 -16.55 -23.80
N ARG A 223 3.75 -16.58 -24.33
CA ARG A 223 2.71 -17.53 -23.90
C ARG A 223 3.22 -18.98 -23.98
N ASN A 224 3.88 -19.37 -25.07
CA ASN A 224 4.39 -20.72 -25.23
C ASN A 224 5.49 -21.02 -24.22
N GLU A 225 6.40 -20.08 -23.96
CA GLU A 225 7.42 -20.20 -22.91
C GLU A 225 6.81 -20.39 -21.52
N VAL A 226 5.74 -19.66 -21.19
CA VAL A 226 5.01 -19.84 -19.92
C VAL A 226 4.32 -21.21 -19.85
N ALA A 227 3.72 -21.67 -20.95
CA ALA A 227 3.11 -22.99 -21.01
C ALA A 227 4.13 -24.12 -20.78
N GLU A 228 5.34 -24.00 -21.35
CA GLU A 228 6.46 -24.92 -21.11
C GLU A 228 6.92 -24.88 -19.64
N ALA A 229 7.05 -23.70 -19.04
CA ALA A 229 7.40 -23.56 -17.62
C ALA A 229 6.33 -24.21 -16.71
N ARG A 230 5.05 -24.05 -17.00
CA ARG A 230 3.96 -24.75 -16.29
C ARG A 230 4.06 -26.26 -16.40
N GLN A 231 4.36 -26.77 -17.59
CA GLN A 231 4.56 -28.23 -17.78
C GLN A 231 5.78 -28.73 -16.99
N GLN A 232 6.85 -27.93 -16.94
CA GLN A 232 8.03 -28.27 -16.14
C GLN A 232 7.68 -28.38 -14.65
N MET A 233 6.92 -27.44 -14.09
CA MET A 233 6.42 -27.52 -12.71
C MET A 233 5.60 -28.79 -12.49
N ALA A 234 4.63 -29.06 -13.37
CA ALA A 234 3.76 -30.23 -13.26
C ALA A 234 4.54 -31.55 -13.32
N ARG A 235 5.57 -31.66 -14.17
CA ARG A 235 6.47 -32.85 -14.24
C ARG A 235 7.27 -33.05 -12.96
N ASN A 236 7.50 -32.00 -12.19
CA ASN A 236 8.15 -32.06 -10.87
C ASN A 236 7.14 -32.18 -9.71
N GLY A 237 5.87 -32.53 -9.99
CA GLY A 237 4.83 -32.73 -8.98
C GLY A 237 4.30 -31.44 -8.34
N LEU A 238 4.51 -30.29 -8.95
CA LEU A 238 4.10 -28.98 -8.45
C LEU A 238 2.88 -28.44 -9.22
N ALA A 239 1.99 -27.73 -8.51
CA ALA A 239 0.82 -27.06 -9.10
C ALA A 239 1.17 -25.62 -9.49
N PRO A 240 1.11 -25.25 -10.79
CA PRO A 240 1.36 -23.89 -11.25
C PRO A 240 0.11 -23.02 -11.03
N ILE A 241 0.06 -22.25 -9.96
CA ILE A 241 -1.07 -21.39 -9.59
C ILE A 241 -0.91 -19.99 -10.23
N ALA A 242 0.17 -19.30 -9.91
CA ALA A 242 0.46 -17.96 -10.45
C ALA A 242 0.75 -18.00 -11.95
N LEU A 243 1.55 -18.96 -12.43
CA LEU A 243 1.84 -19.12 -13.85
C LEU A 243 0.60 -19.42 -14.70
N THR A 244 -0.46 -20.00 -14.13
CA THR A 244 -1.73 -20.17 -14.84
C THR A 244 -2.37 -18.83 -15.18
N ALA A 245 -2.36 -17.89 -14.25
CA ALA A 245 -2.87 -16.54 -14.50
C ALA A 245 -1.96 -15.75 -15.46
N VAL A 246 -0.64 -15.94 -15.36
CA VAL A 246 0.33 -15.34 -16.29
C VAL A 246 0.08 -15.82 -17.72
N GLU A 247 -0.09 -17.14 -17.94
CA GLU A 247 -0.39 -17.67 -19.28
C GLU A 247 -1.68 -17.09 -19.84
N ALA A 248 -2.73 -16.95 -19.00
CA ALA A 248 -3.99 -16.37 -19.42
C ALA A 248 -3.81 -14.92 -19.92
N LEU A 249 -3.05 -14.10 -19.20
CA LEU A 249 -2.77 -12.72 -19.62
C LEU A 249 -2.06 -12.66 -20.97
N PHE A 250 -1.04 -13.50 -21.20
CA PHE A 250 -0.36 -13.56 -22.51
C PHE A 250 -1.27 -14.07 -23.62
N ALA A 251 -2.15 -15.03 -23.34
CA ALA A 251 -3.11 -15.56 -24.31
C ALA A 251 -4.14 -14.50 -24.71
N ASP A 252 -4.67 -13.76 -23.73
CA ASP A 252 -5.63 -12.70 -23.97
C ASP A 252 -5.02 -11.55 -24.78
N THR A 253 -3.79 -11.15 -24.43
CA THR A 253 -3.04 -10.15 -25.19
C THR A 253 -2.80 -10.60 -26.63
N ALA A 254 -2.37 -11.85 -26.84
CA ALA A 254 -2.12 -12.38 -28.19
C ALA A 254 -3.40 -12.42 -29.04
N ARG A 255 -4.55 -12.80 -28.45
CA ARG A 255 -5.86 -12.77 -29.12
C ARG A 255 -6.28 -11.35 -29.49
N ALA A 256 -6.16 -10.41 -28.55
CA ALA A 256 -6.50 -9.00 -28.78
C ALA A 256 -5.61 -8.41 -29.88
N HIS A 257 -4.31 -8.67 -29.84
CA HIS A 257 -3.35 -8.20 -30.84
C HIS A 257 -3.60 -8.77 -32.25
N ALA A 258 -4.08 -10.00 -32.36
CA ALA A 258 -4.45 -10.61 -33.64
C ALA A 258 -5.70 -9.96 -34.26
N VAL A 259 -6.63 -9.46 -33.44
CA VAL A 259 -7.86 -8.78 -33.89
C VAL A 259 -7.60 -7.30 -34.14
N GLN A 260 -6.85 -6.66 -33.28
CA GLN A 260 -6.53 -5.24 -33.31
C GLN A 260 -5.02 -5.04 -33.16
N PRO A 261 -4.26 -4.99 -34.27
CA PRO A 261 -2.80 -4.91 -34.23
C PRO A 261 -2.31 -3.67 -33.49
N PHE A 262 -1.37 -3.85 -32.57
CA PHE A 262 -0.63 -2.78 -31.92
C PHE A 262 0.52 -2.32 -32.81
N THR A 263 0.59 -1.03 -33.09
CA THR A 263 1.66 -0.43 -33.94
C THR A 263 2.48 0.61 -33.19
N GLY A 264 2.20 0.82 -31.87
CA GLY A 264 2.92 1.76 -31.03
C GLY A 264 4.34 1.28 -30.70
N THR A 265 5.17 2.21 -30.25
CA THR A 265 6.59 1.98 -29.92
C THR A 265 6.95 2.41 -28.51
N SER A 266 6.12 3.19 -27.85
CA SER A 266 6.33 3.69 -26.48
C SER A 266 5.65 2.83 -25.43
N THR A 267 6.07 2.99 -24.17
CA THR A 267 5.44 2.36 -23.01
C THR A 267 4.03 2.90 -22.79
N ASP A 268 3.82 4.22 -22.96
CA ASP A 268 2.52 4.85 -22.76
C ASP A 268 1.48 4.33 -23.76
N GLU A 269 1.83 4.25 -25.04
CA GLU A 269 0.95 3.64 -26.07
C GLU A 269 0.63 2.18 -25.76
N ALA A 270 1.58 1.41 -25.22
CA ALA A 270 1.35 0.02 -24.81
C ALA A 270 0.39 -0.07 -23.61
N ILE A 271 0.53 0.81 -22.61
CA ILE A 271 -0.36 0.89 -21.45
C ILE A 271 -1.79 1.20 -21.89
N ASP A 272 -1.97 2.22 -22.73
CA ASP A 272 -3.28 2.63 -23.24
C ASP A 272 -3.96 1.50 -24.05
N TRP A 273 -3.19 0.84 -24.91
CA TRP A 273 -3.68 -0.28 -25.70
C TRP A 273 -4.09 -1.47 -24.83
N LEU A 274 -3.24 -1.88 -23.86
CA LEU A 274 -3.52 -2.97 -22.93
C LEU A 274 -4.73 -2.67 -22.04
N GLY A 275 -4.83 -1.44 -21.55
CA GLY A 275 -5.97 -0.98 -20.77
C GLY A 275 -7.28 -1.11 -21.53
N SER A 276 -7.28 -0.71 -22.81
CA SER A 276 -8.48 -0.68 -23.63
C SER A 276 -8.90 -2.05 -24.20
N HIS A 277 -7.94 -2.96 -24.49
CA HIS A 277 -8.20 -4.16 -25.26
C HIS A 277 -8.05 -5.47 -24.47
N VAL A 278 -7.36 -5.44 -23.34
CA VAL A 278 -7.06 -6.63 -22.53
C VAL A 278 -7.63 -6.55 -21.12
N LEU A 279 -7.44 -5.41 -20.45
CA LEU A 279 -7.76 -5.24 -19.01
C LEU A 279 -9.07 -4.49 -18.77
N ALA A 280 -9.70 -3.93 -19.80
CA ALA A 280 -11.02 -3.32 -19.67
C ALA A 280 -12.04 -4.36 -19.14
N SER A 281 -12.78 -3.98 -18.09
CA SER A 281 -13.90 -4.80 -17.61
C SER A 281 -14.89 -4.99 -18.76
N ARG A 282 -15.21 -6.24 -19.09
CA ARG A 282 -16.31 -6.51 -20.02
C ARG A 282 -17.62 -6.16 -19.30
N PRO A 283 -18.50 -5.38 -19.91
CA PRO A 283 -19.81 -5.05 -19.33
C PRO A 283 -20.66 -6.28 -19.05
#